data_78dbeecbe7a2ba7f626d48b97dd88a4b
#
_entry.id   78dbeecbe7a2ba7f626d48b97dd88a4b
#
_cell.length_a   1.000
_cell.length_b   1.000
_cell.length_c   1.000
_cell.angle_alpha   90.00
_cell.angle_beta   90.00
_cell.angle_gamma   90.00
#
_symmetry.space_group_name_H-M   'P 1'
#
loop_
_entity.id
_entity.type
_entity.pdbx_description
1 polymer ?
#
loop_
_entity_poly.entity_id
_entity_poly.type
_entity_poly.pdbx_seq_one_letter_code
_entity_poly.pdbx_strand_id
1 'polypeptide(L)'
;MKDVVRVAVVQAGSVVFDRERSLEKARALISEAAAGGAELIVFPEAFIPAYPKGLDFGARVGMRSPAGREDFRRYWEAAVDVPGGATEALSETARENGIYLVMGVIERASGTLYCTVLFFAPDGSMLGKHRKLMPTAMERLVWGFGDGSTMPVFDTPLGRLGAVICWENYMPLLRTAMYAKSIQLYCAPTADDRDTWVQSMRHIALEGRCFVLSCCQYLKRGDCPEDYAAIQGNDPQTVLMRGGSCIVSPLGQVLAGPDYDGERILSAQLDMGEIARGKYDFDVTGHYARPDVFRLLVNERAAPPVVTIPEGDGDAFAKFPWRKGPDK
;
A
#
# COMPACT_ATOMS: atom_id res chain seq x y z
N MET A 1 -11.07 13.31 17.58
CA MET A 1 -9.75 13.26 16.93
C MET A 1 -8.70 13.77 17.91
N LYS A 2 -7.55 13.13 18.01
CA LYS A 2 -6.45 13.60 18.88
C LYS A 2 -5.81 14.85 18.28
N ASP A 3 -5.27 15.73 19.11
CA ASP A 3 -4.54 16.92 18.65
C ASP A 3 -3.14 16.56 18.13
N VAL A 4 -2.51 15.55 18.76
CA VAL A 4 -1.19 15.04 18.38
C VAL A 4 -1.25 13.53 18.20
N VAL A 5 -0.71 13.03 17.09
CA VAL A 5 -0.62 11.61 16.76
C VAL A 5 0.86 11.24 16.56
N ARG A 6 1.27 10.12 17.16
CA ARG A 6 2.62 9.57 16.97
C ARG A 6 2.58 8.47 15.95
N VAL A 7 3.40 8.59 14.91
CA VAL A 7 3.43 7.62 13.80
C VAL A 7 4.83 7.07 13.57
N ALA A 8 4.90 5.88 13.00
CA ALA A 8 6.14 5.29 12.53
C ALA A 8 5.98 4.69 11.13
N VAL A 9 7.02 4.80 10.32
CA VAL A 9 7.19 4.06 9.05
C VAL A 9 8.39 3.13 9.20
N VAL A 10 8.21 1.84 8.84
CA VAL A 10 9.19 0.78 9.06
C VAL A 10 9.98 0.55 7.77
N GLN A 11 11.17 1.15 7.67
CA GLN A 11 12.10 0.87 6.58
C GLN A 11 12.90 -0.40 6.89
N ALA A 12 12.40 -1.55 6.42
CA ALA A 12 13.07 -2.83 6.60
C ALA A 12 12.83 -3.74 5.39
N GLY A 13 13.72 -4.67 5.14
CA GLY A 13 13.57 -5.71 4.12
C GLY A 13 12.76 -6.90 4.63
N SER A 14 12.05 -7.53 3.72
CA SER A 14 11.38 -8.82 3.96
C SER A 14 12.40 -9.96 4.09
N VAL A 15 11.97 -11.10 4.63
CA VAL A 15 12.66 -12.38 4.39
C VAL A 15 12.07 -12.97 3.11
N VAL A 16 12.82 -12.84 2.02
CA VAL A 16 12.28 -13.05 0.67
C VAL A 16 11.79 -14.48 0.46
N PHE A 17 10.52 -14.62 0.04
CA PHE A 17 9.79 -15.87 -0.18
C PHE A 17 9.60 -16.75 1.06
N ASP A 18 9.79 -16.16 2.25
CA ASP A 18 9.51 -16.82 3.53
C ASP A 18 8.47 -16.00 4.31
N ARG A 19 7.21 -16.42 4.21
CA ARG A 19 6.09 -15.75 4.87
C ARG A 19 6.24 -15.75 6.38
N GLU A 20 6.58 -16.89 6.97
CA GLU A 20 6.62 -17.06 8.42
C GLU A 20 7.73 -16.20 9.04
N ARG A 21 8.93 -16.22 8.46
CA ARG A 21 10.04 -15.37 8.94
C ARG A 21 9.81 -13.90 8.67
N SER A 22 9.14 -13.52 7.56
CA SER A 22 8.74 -12.14 7.31
C SER A 22 7.72 -11.67 8.36
N LEU A 23 6.78 -12.54 8.75
CA LEU A 23 5.80 -12.28 9.79
C LEU A 23 6.45 -12.12 11.17
N GLU A 24 7.38 -13.00 11.55
CA GLU A 24 8.15 -12.87 12.78
C GLU A 24 8.92 -11.55 12.84
N LYS A 25 9.61 -11.19 11.76
CA LYS A 25 10.31 -9.91 11.65
C LYS A 25 9.35 -8.73 11.77
N ALA A 26 8.19 -8.79 11.11
CA ALA A 26 7.16 -7.76 11.22
C ALA A 26 6.69 -7.58 12.67
N ARG A 27 6.40 -8.67 13.39
CA ARG A 27 5.97 -8.64 14.79
C ARG A 27 7.00 -7.97 15.70
N ALA A 28 8.28 -8.31 15.53
CA ALA A 28 9.37 -7.69 16.29
C ALA A 28 9.46 -6.17 16.04
N LEU A 29 9.41 -5.75 14.76
CA LEU A 29 9.46 -4.34 14.37
C LEU A 29 8.22 -3.56 14.81
N ILE A 30 7.04 -4.17 14.80
CA ILE A 30 5.81 -3.57 15.35
C ILE A 30 5.97 -3.31 16.83
N SER A 31 6.44 -4.30 17.61
CA SER A 31 6.63 -4.15 19.05
C SER A 31 7.69 -3.10 19.38
N GLU A 32 8.77 -3.01 18.60
CA GLU A 32 9.79 -1.96 18.75
C GLU A 32 9.21 -0.57 18.48
N ALA A 33 8.48 -0.38 17.37
CA ALA A 33 7.84 0.90 17.02
C ALA A 33 6.81 1.33 18.08
N ALA A 34 5.99 0.38 18.56
CA ALA A 34 5.00 0.62 19.60
C ALA A 34 5.67 0.99 20.93
N ALA A 35 6.75 0.31 21.34
CA ALA A 35 7.55 0.68 22.51
C ALA A 35 8.14 2.08 22.37
N GLY A 36 8.45 2.54 21.16
CA GLY A 36 8.82 3.94 20.85
C GLY A 36 7.65 4.93 20.92
N GLY A 37 6.44 4.46 21.22
CA GLY A 37 5.24 5.26 21.40
C GLY A 37 4.43 5.51 20.12
N ALA A 38 4.67 4.80 19.04
CA ALA A 38 3.88 4.90 17.82
C ALA A 38 2.44 4.39 18.04
N GLU A 39 1.47 5.11 17.53
CA GLU A 39 0.03 4.79 17.56
C GLU A 39 -0.46 4.29 16.20
N LEU A 40 0.25 4.65 15.12
CA LEU A 40 0.06 4.17 13.77
C LEU A 40 1.43 3.73 13.22
N ILE A 41 1.49 2.51 12.72
CA ILE A 41 2.70 1.92 12.14
C ILE A 41 2.42 1.51 10.69
N VAL A 42 3.29 1.95 9.76
CA VAL A 42 3.16 1.67 8.33
C VAL A 42 4.33 0.83 7.84
N PHE A 43 4.02 -0.27 7.19
CA PHE A 43 4.99 -1.16 6.53
C PHE A 43 5.03 -0.92 5.02
N PRO A 44 6.14 -1.30 4.36
CA PRO A 44 6.32 -1.13 2.92
C PRO A 44 5.33 -1.94 2.07
N GLU A 45 5.24 -1.59 0.79
CA GLU A 45 4.61 -2.41 -0.25
C GLU A 45 5.18 -3.83 -0.24
N ALA A 46 4.27 -4.83 -0.31
CA ALA A 46 4.61 -6.25 -0.44
C ALA A 46 5.64 -6.74 0.61
N PHE A 47 5.54 -6.26 1.86
CA PHE A 47 6.47 -6.69 2.91
C PHE A 47 6.33 -8.19 3.21
N ILE A 48 5.13 -8.75 3.12
CA ILE A 48 4.90 -10.18 3.29
C ILE A 48 4.36 -10.77 1.99
N PRO A 49 5.07 -11.72 1.35
CA PRO A 49 6.35 -12.34 1.73
C PRO A 49 7.57 -11.64 1.13
N ALA A 50 7.46 -10.69 0.25
CA ALA A 50 8.46 -9.78 -0.29
C ALA A 50 7.99 -9.03 -1.55
N TYR A 51 8.63 -7.90 -1.86
CA TYR A 51 8.67 -7.34 -3.21
C TYR A 51 9.78 -8.06 -4.00
N PRO A 52 9.48 -8.72 -5.14
CA PRO A 52 10.43 -9.58 -5.85
C PRO A 52 11.40 -8.76 -6.72
N LYS A 53 12.17 -7.86 -6.09
CA LYS A 53 13.05 -6.90 -6.77
C LYS A 53 14.09 -7.58 -7.65
N GLY A 54 14.05 -7.26 -8.93
CA GLY A 54 15.02 -7.75 -9.90
C GLY A 54 14.68 -9.10 -10.53
N LEU A 55 13.58 -9.76 -10.16
CA LEU A 55 13.10 -10.98 -10.84
C LEU A 55 12.26 -10.64 -12.06
N ASP A 56 12.36 -11.45 -13.10
CA ASP A 56 11.52 -11.39 -14.31
C ASP A 56 10.55 -12.57 -14.43
N PHE A 57 10.59 -13.52 -13.49
CA PHE A 57 9.80 -14.76 -13.52
C PHE A 57 9.93 -15.51 -14.86
N GLY A 58 11.09 -15.40 -15.50
CA GLY A 58 11.39 -16.02 -16.80
C GLY A 58 10.46 -15.57 -17.92
N ALA A 59 9.83 -14.39 -17.78
CA ALA A 59 8.88 -13.88 -18.75
C ALA A 59 9.57 -12.99 -19.80
N ARG A 60 9.38 -13.35 -21.07
CA ARG A 60 9.77 -12.54 -22.23
C ARG A 60 8.60 -12.50 -23.20
N VAL A 61 8.56 -11.52 -24.10
CA VAL A 61 7.49 -11.44 -25.11
C VAL A 61 7.39 -12.78 -25.86
N GLY A 62 6.23 -13.41 -25.79
CA GLY A 62 5.96 -14.71 -26.42
C GLY A 62 6.49 -15.95 -25.66
N MET A 63 7.23 -15.80 -24.56
CA MET A 63 7.86 -16.90 -23.84
C MET A 63 7.64 -16.84 -22.32
N ARG A 64 7.62 -18.03 -21.70
CA ARG A 64 7.68 -18.28 -20.25
C ARG A 64 8.61 -19.46 -20.00
N SER A 65 9.63 -19.30 -19.14
CA SER A 65 10.54 -20.39 -18.81
C SER A 65 9.97 -21.34 -17.74
N PRO A 66 10.38 -22.62 -17.71
CA PRO A 66 10.06 -23.52 -16.60
C PRO A 66 10.58 -23.00 -15.25
N ALA A 67 11.79 -22.44 -15.19
CA ALA A 67 12.38 -21.87 -13.98
C ALA A 67 11.54 -20.69 -13.46
N GLY A 68 11.12 -19.79 -14.34
CA GLY A 68 10.27 -18.66 -13.93
C GLY A 68 8.87 -19.08 -13.42
N ARG A 69 8.34 -20.23 -13.92
CA ARG A 69 7.11 -20.82 -13.35
C ARG A 69 7.34 -21.36 -11.93
N GLU A 70 8.55 -21.86 -11.66
CA GLU A 70 8.95 -22.32 -10.33
C GLU A 70 9.13 -21.14 -9.36
N ASP A 71 9.73 -20.03 -9.80
CA ASP A 71 9.81 -18.79 -9.02
C ASP A 71 8.40 -18.28 -8.68
N PHE A 72 7.48 -18.29 -9.64
CA PHE A 72 6.09 -17.91 -9.40
C PHE A 72 5.40 -18.86 -8.41
N ARG A 73 5.62 -20.19 -8.49
CA ARG A 73 5.07 -21.17 -7.54
C ARG A 73 5.52 -20.87 -6.12
N ARG A 74 6.83 -20.67 -5.90
CA ARG A 74 7.41 -20.31 -4.59
C ARG A 74 6.79 -19.02 -4.03
N TYR A 75 6.66 -18.01 -4.88
CA TYR A 75 6.06 -16.74 -4.51
C TYR A 75 4.58 -16.88 -4.16
N TRP A 76 3.84 -17.67 -4.95
CA TRP A 76 2.42 -17.97 -4.70
C TRP A 76 2.21 -18.76 -3.39
N GLU A 77 3.05 -19.72 -3.08
CA GLU A 77 2.98 -20.49 -1.83
C GLU A 77 3.27 -19.64 -0.61
N ALA A 78 4.21 -18.72 -0.72
CA ALA A 78 4.56 -17.79 0.35
C ALA A 78 3.55 -16.64 0.52
N ALA A 79 2.65 -16.40 -0.43
CA ALA A 79 1.67 -15.32 -0.38
C ALA A 79 0.62 -15.52 0.73
N VAL A 80 -0.08 -14.44 1.06
CA VAL A 80 -1.02 -14.35 2.19
C VAL A 80 -2.45 -14.60 1.73
N ASP A 81 -3.15 -15.53 2.37
CA ASP A 81 -4.61 -15.65 2.27
C ASP A 81 -5.28 -14.55 3.14
N VAL A 82 -6.28 -13.88 2.60
CA VAL A 82 -7.00 -12.78 3.29
C VAL A 82 -8.51 -13.03 3.25
N PRO A 83 -9.12 -13.44 4.40
CA PRO A 83 -8.51 -13.72 5.70
C PRO A 83 -7.72 -15.03 5.73
N GLY A 84 -6.82 -15.19 6.72
CA GLY A 84 -6.04 -16.41 6.95
C GLY A 84 -5.03 -16.24 8.10
N GLY A 85 -4.25 -17.27 8.38
CA GLY A 85 -3.38 -17.32 9.56
C GLY A 85 -2.40 -16.13 9.69
N ALA A 86 -1.85 -15.64 8.57
CA ALA A 86 -0.99 -14.45 8.61
C ALA A 86 -1.77 -13.18 9.01
N THR A 87 -3.01 -13.02 8.53
CA THR A 87 -3.86 -11.89 8.94
C THR A 87 -4.31 -11.98 10.39
N GLU A 88 -4.54 -13.19 10.90
CA GLU A 88 -4.84 -13.44 12.31
C GLU A 88 -3.66 -13.06 13.21
N ALA A 89 -2.46 -13.47 12.85
CA ALA A 89 -1.24 -13.13 13.59
C ALA A 89 -0.96 -11.61 13.58
N LEU A 90 -1.19 -10.91 12.47
CA LEU A 90 -1.09 -9.44 12.39
C LEU A 90 -2.16 -8.75 13.24
N SER A 91 -3.40 -9.25 13.22
CA SER A 91 -4.51 -8.81 14.06
C SER A 91 -4.15 -8.90 15.54
N GLU A 92 -3.63 -10.05 15.96
CA GLU A 92 -3.20 -10.26 17.34
C GLU A 92 -2.05 -9.33 17.73
N THR A 93 -1.06 -9.16 16.84
CA THR A 93 0.07 -8.26 17.09
C THR A 93 -0.39 -6.79 17.21
N ALA A 94 -1.33 -6.34 16.38
CA ALA A 94 -1.91 -5.00 16.48
C ALA A 94 -2.63 -4.80 17.82
N ARG A 95 -3.39 -5.82 18.27
CA ARG A 95 -4.09 -5.81 19.56
C ARG A 95 -3.14 -5.79 20.75
N GLU A 96 -2.12 -6.66 20.76
CA GLU A 96 -1.13 -6.76 21.84
C GLU A 96 -0.37 -5.45 22.05
N ASN A 97 -0.11 -4.71 20.97
CA ASN A 97 0.60 -3.45 20.99
C ASN A 97 -0.32 -2.22 21.04
N GLY A 98 -1.65 -2.39 20.91
CA GLY A 98 -2.63 -1.31 20.99
C GLY A 98 -2.49 -0.26 19.90
N ILE A 99 -2.12 -0.66 18.67
CA ILE A 99 -1.76 0.25 17.56
C ILE A 99 -2.63 0.06 16.32
N TYR A 100 -2.75 1.10 15.50
CA TYR A 100 -3.18 0.96 14.13
C TYR A 100 -2.02 0.46 13.27
N LEU A 101 -2.28 -0.56 12.45
CA LEU A 101 -1.27 -1.15 11.55
C LEU A 101 -1.73 -1.04 10.10
N VAL A 102 -0.81 -0.57 9.24
CA VAL A 102 -0.94 -0.58 7.77
C VAL A 102 0.17 -1.48 7.22
N MET A 103 -0.20 -2.63 6.68
CA MET A 103 0.73 -3.69 6.28
C MET A 103 0.63 -4.00 4.79
N GLY A 104 1.73 -3.85 4.06
CA GLY A 104 1.83 -4.29 2.67
C GLY A 104 2.03 -5.80 2.57
N VAL A 105 1.17 -6.46 1.80
CA VAL A 105 1.24 -7.92 1.59
C VAL A 105 1.05 -8.26 0.11
N ILE A 106 1.47 -9.46 -0.27
CA ILE A 106 0.99 -10.12 -1.48
C ILE A 106 -0.14 -11.05 -1.10
N GLU A 107 -1.35 -10.66 -1.46
CA GLU A 107 -2.56 -11.42 -1.24
C GLU A 107 -2.71 -12.50 -2.30
N ARG A 108 -3.00 -13.73 -1.88
CA ARG A 108 -3.38 -14.83 -2.77
C ARG A 108 -4.90 -14.95 -2.81
N ALA A 109 -5.47 -14.89 -4.01
CA ALA A 109 -6.87 -15.19 -4.25
C ALA A 109 -6.98 -16.18 -5.40
N SER A 110 -7.25 -17.44 -5.09
CA SER A 110 -7.20 -18.57 -6.04
C SER A 110 -5.83 -18.64 -6.74
N GLY A 111 -5.78 -18.56 -8.06
CA GLY A 111 -4.56 -18.58 -8.87
C GLY A 111 -3.91 -17.22 -9.09
N THR A 112 -4.49 -16.13 -8.56
CA THR A 112 -4.00 -14.76 -8.78
C THR A 112 -3.38 -14.18 -7.51
N LEU A 113 -2.27 -13.48 -7.68
CA LEU A 113 -1.63 -12.68 -6.64
C LEU A 113 -2.04 -11.22 -6.80
N TYR A 114 -2.24 -10.53 -5.68
CA TYR A 114 -2.54 -9.09 -5.64
C TYR A 114 -1.58 -8.39 -4.68
N CYS A 115 -1.01 -7.28 -5.12
CA CYS A 115 -0.34 -6.35 -4.21
C CYS A 115 -1.41 -5.63 -3.39
N THR A 116 -1.39 -5.80 -2.07
CA THR A 116 -2.47 -5.39 -1.18
C THR A 116 -1.92 -4.71 0.06
N VAL A 117 -2.63 -3.72 0.55
CA VAL A 117 -2.44 -3.15 1.89
C VAL A 117 -3.59 -3.55 2.78
N LEU A 118 -3.26 -4.06 3.98
CA LEU A 118 -4.19 -4.42 5.02
C LEU A 118 -4.18 -3.36 6.13
N PHE A 119 -5.35 -3.13 6.74
CA PHE A 119 -5.52 -2.17 7.83
C PHE A 119 -6.06 -2.89 9.06
N PHE A 120 -5.41 -2.70 10.20
CA PHE A 120 -5.83 -3.26 11.48
C PHE A 120 -6.00 -2.15 12.52
N ALA A 121 -6.99 -2.32 13.39
CA ALA A 121 -7.27 -1.44 14.53
C ALA A 121 -6.59 -1.94 15.82
N PRO A 122 -6.49 -1.09 16.86
CA PRO A 122 -5.86 -1.46 18.14
C PRO A 122 -6.56 -2.58 18.91
N ASP A 123 -7.80 -2.90 18.58
CA ASP A 123 -8.54 -4.04 19.14
C ASP A 123 -8.27 -5.37 18.40
N GLY A 124 -7.42 -5.32 17.35
CA GLY A 124 -7.10 -6.44 16.48
C GLY A 124 -8.10 -6.63 15.32
N SER A 125 -9.15 -5.83 15.20
CA SER A 125 -10.06 -5.94 14.08
C SER A 125 -9.37 -5.54 12.76
N MET A 126 -9.53 -6.34 11.71
CA MET A 126 -9.13 -5.97 10.36
C MET A 126 -10.18 -5.00 9.79
N LEU A 127 -9.81 -3.73 9.65
CA LEU A 127 -10.69 -2.68 9.13
C LEU A 127 -11.03 -2.88 7.66
N GLY A 128 -10.09 -3.44 6.88
CA GLY A 128 -10.26 -3.71 5.48
C GLY A 128 -8.94 -3.76 4.72
N LYS A 129 -9.02 -3.63 3.40
CA LYS A 129 -7.86 -3.72 2.51
C LYS A 129 -7.98 -2.79 1.32
N HIS A 130 -6.83 -2.48 0.69
CA HIS A 130 -6.73 -1.89 -0.63
C HIS A 130 -5.87 -2.78 -1.53
N ARG A 131 -6.43 -3.28 -2.64
CA ARG A 131 -5.68 -3.95 -3.71
C ARG A 131 -5.19 -2.90 -4.71
N LYS A 132 -3.92 -2.95 -5.05
CA LYS A 132 -3.30 -2.06 -6.04
C LYS A 132 -4.09 -2.08 -7.34
N LEU A 133 -4.61 -0.92 -7.75
CA LEU A 133 -5.44 -0.81 -8.96
C LEU A 133 -4.64 -1.08 -10.23
N MET A 134 -3.37 -0.63 -10.24
CA MET A 134 -2.51 -0.72 -11.41
C MET A 134 -1.10 -1.16 -11.00
N PRO A 135 -0.79 -2.45 -11.10
CA PRO A 135 0.58 -2.92 -10.98
C PRO A 135 1.49 -2.27 -12.02
N THR A 136 2.74 -1.99 -11.64
CA THR A 136 3.66 -1.21 -12.46
C THR A 136 4.49 -2.11 -13.38
N ALA A 137 4.57 -1.79 -14.67
CA ALA A 137 5.43 -2.46 -15.65
C ALA A 137 5.35 -4.01 -15.57
N MET A 138 6.47 -4.68 -15.22
CA MET A 138 6.55 -6.14 -15.09
C MET A 138 5.66 -6.73 -14.00
N GLU A 139 5.29 -5.97 -12.98
CA GLU A 139 4.35 -6.41 -11.96
C GLU A 139 3.03 -6.91 -12.56
N ARG A 140 2.59 -6.33 -13.70
CA ARG A 140 1.35 -6.71 -14.42
C ARG A 140 1.35 -8.16 -14.94
N LEU A 141 2.51 -8.79 -15.06
CA LEU A 141 2.62 -10.19 -15.46
C LEU A 141 2.47 -11.13 -14.26
N VAL A 142 2.64 -10.62 -13.05
CA VAL A 142 2.69 -11.39 -11.80
C VAL A 142 1.46 -11.12 -10.93
N TRP A 143 0.99 -9.85 -10.88
CA TRP A 143 -0.10 -9.41 -10.03
C TRP A 143 -1.33 -9.01 -10.83
N GLY A 144 -2.50 -9.35 -10.29
CA GLY A 144 -3.79 -8.90 -10.78
C GLY A 144 -4.08 -7.45 -10.42
N PHE A 145 -5.06 -6.87 -11.10
CA PHE A 145 -5.55 -5.52 -10.88
C PHE A 145 -6.60 -5.52 -9.76
N GLY A 146 -6.50 -4.55 -8.84
CA GLY A 146 -7.59 -4.21 -7.93
C GLY A 146 -8.73 -3.50 -8.66
N ASP A 147 -9.87 -3.36 -7.99
CA ASP A 147 -10.99 -2.55 -8.45
C ASP A 147 -11.33 -1.44 -7.44
N GLY A 148 -12.28 -0.58 -7.78
CA GLY A 148 -12.64 0.55 -6.93
C GLY A 148 -13.31 0.17 -5.61
N SER A 149 -13.73 -1.09 -5.41
CA SER A 149 -14.39 -1.52 -4.19
C SER A 149 -13.44 -1.58 -2.98
N THR A 150 -12.14 -1.57 -3.23
CA THR A 150 -11.10 -1.64 -2.20
C THR A 150 -10.27 -0.34 -2.11
N MET A 151 -10.93 0.81 -2.14
CA MET A 151 -10.32 2.14 -1.95
C MET A 151 -10.83 2.79 -0.66
N PRO A 152 -10.61 2.19 0.54
CA PRO A 152 -11.19 2.69 1.77
C PRO A 152 -10.45 3.91 2.32
N VAL A 153 -11.19 4.74 3.04
CA VAL A 153 -10.66 5.67 4.04
C VAL A 153 -11.45 5.42 5.32
N PHE A 154 -10.76 5.07 6.39
CA PHE A 154 -11.36 4.70 7.66
C PHE A 154 -11.37 5.88 8.62
N ASP A 155 -12.52 6.16 9.24
CA ASP A 155 -12.62 7.08 10.36
C ASP A 155 -12.00 6.43 11.60
N THR A 156 -10.95 7.05 12.15
CA THR A 156 -10.28 6.58 13.37
C THR A 156 -10.13 7.71 14.38
N PRO A 157 -9.92 7.42 15.66
CA PRO A 157 -9.58 8.44 16.67
C PRO A 157 -8.30 9.24 16.33
N LEU A 158 -7.40 8.69 15.51
CA LEU A 158 -6.19 9.36 15.05
C LEU A 158 -6.45 10.32 13.87
N GLY A 159 -7.54 10.13 13.16
CA GLY A 159 -7.89 10.82 11.92
C GLY A 159 -8.32 9.85 10.82
N ARG A 160 -8.65 10.37 9.66
CA ARG A 160 -9.07 9.60 8.49
C ARG A 160 -7.86 8.94 7.81
N LEU A 161 -7.79 7.61 7.93
CA LEU A 161 -6.67 6.77 7.51
C LEU A 161 -6.97 6.06 6.19
N GLY A 162 -6.07 6.14 5.22
CA GLY A 162 -6.14 5.38 3.97
C GLY A 162 -4.75 5.18 3.37
N ALA A 163 -4.67 4.39 2.29
CA ALA A 163 -3.42 4.13 1.60
C ALA A 163 -3.57 4.10 0.08
N VAL A 164 -2.47 4.47 -0.60
CA VAL A 164 -2.29 4.39 -2.06
C VAL A 164 -0.92 3.79 -2.32
N ILE A 165 -0.86 2.70 -3.09
CA ILE A 165 0.35 1.87 -3.20
C ILE A 165 1.25 2.35 -4.34
N CYS A 166 2.51 2.71 -4.02
CA CYS A 166 3.59 2.94 -4.98
C CYS A 166 3.19 3.90 -6.13
N TRP A 167 3.34 3.51 -7.37
CA TRP A 167 3.07 4.37 -8.54
C TRP A 167 1.59 4.69 -8.76
N GLU A 168 0.67 4.11 -8.04
CA GLU A 168 -0.70 4.64 -7.96
C GLU A 168 -0.71 6.10 -7.48
N ASN A 169 0.30 6.50 -6.69
CA ASN A 169 0.51 7.87 -6.26
C ASN A 169 0.76 8.85 -7.43
N TYR A 170 1.10 8.35 -8.61
CA TYR A 170 1.19 9.14 -9.84
C TYR A 170 -0.13 9.23 -10.63
N MET A 171 -1.22 8.60 -10.16
CA MET A 171 -2.55 8.68 -10.77
C MET A 171 -3.33 9.87 -10.19
N PRO A 172 -3.46 11.02 -10.89
CA PRO A 172 -4.11 12.21 -10.32
C PRO A 172 -5.56 11.96 -9.93
N LEU A 173 -6.30 11.18 -10.73
CA LEU A 173 -7.71 10.89 -10.47
C LEU A 173 -7.90 10.05 -9.21
N LEU A 174 -6.98 9.09 -8.93
CA LEU A 174 -7.01 8.30 -7.71
C LEU A 174 -6.73 9.18 -6.49
N ARG A 175 -5.71 10.05 -6.55
CA ARG A 175 -5.45 11.00 -5.46
C ARG A 175 -6.66 11.89 -5.18
N THR A 176 -7.27 12.42 -6.25
CA THR A 176 -8.49 13.24 -6.13
C THR A 176 -9.63 12.48 -5.45
N ALA A 177 -9.83 11.20 -5.78
CA ALA A 177 -10.83 10.35 -5.12
C ALA A 177 -10.54 10.18 -3.62
N MET A 178 -9.26 10.00 -3.24
CA MET A 178 -8.86 9.88 -1.83
C MET A 178 -9.01 11.21 -1.08
N TYR A 179 -8.68 12.35 -1.71
CA TYR A 179 -8.89 13.68 -1.12
C TYR A 179 -10.38 13.98 -0.91
N ALA A 180 -11.25 13.56 -1.84
CA ALA A 180 -12.70 13.71 -1.71
C ALA A 180 -13.28 12.90 -0.53
N LYS A 181 -12.61 11.83 -0.12
CA LYS A 181 -12.91 11.09 1.12
C LYS A 181 -12.33 11.75 2.36
N SER A 182 -11.73 12.94 2.22
CA SER A 182 -11.14 13.73 3.31
C SER A 182 -10.04 12.99 4.06
N ILE A 183 -9.18 12.25 3.35
CA ILE A 183 -8.04 11.55 3.94
C ILE A 183 -7.12 12.53 4.67
N GLN A 184 -6.66 12.15 5.85
CA GLN A 184 -5.81 12.96 6.74
C GLN A 184 -4.43 12.31 6.96
N LEU A 185 -4.43 10.98 7.11
CA LEU A 185 -3.25 10.14 7.24
C LEU A 185 -3.15 9.29 5.96
N TYR A 186 -2.40 9.83 5.00
CA TYR A 186 -2.22 9.25 3.67
C TYR A 186 -0.99 8.35 3.69
N CYS A 187 -1.20 7.04 3.76
CA CYS A 187 -0.11 6.07 3.72
C CYS A 187 0.27 5.77 2.26
N ALA A 188 1.57 5.81 1.97
CA ALA A 188 2.13 5.58 0.64
C ALA A 188 3.23 4.49 0.67
N PRO A 189 2.87 3.22 0.97
CA PRO A 189 3.82 2.12 0.89
C PRO A 189 4.31 1.94 -0.54
N THR A 190 5.63 1.70 -0.70
CA THR A 190 6.27 1.71 -2.02
C THR A 190 7.47 0.76 -2.08
N ALA A 191 7.89 0.43 -3.31
CA ALA A 191 9.19 -0.14 -3.66
C ALA A 191 10.02 0.82 -4.54
N ASP A 192 9.56 2.09 -4.66
CA ASP A 192 10.30 3.15 -5.36
C ASP A 192 11.28 3.83 -4.41
N ASP A 193 12.55 3.57 -4.62
CA ASP A 193 13.68 4.05 -3.82
C ASP A 193 14.46 5.20 -4.49
N ARG A 194 13.87 5.86 -5.51
CA ARG A 194 14.51 6.96 -6.24
C ARG A 194 14.40 8.29 -5.49
N ASP A 195 15.37 9.17 -5.67
CA ASP A 195 15.37 10.52 -5.05
C ASP A 195 14.15 11.36 -5.44
N THR A 196 13.59 11.12 -6.64
CA THR A 196 12.38 11.80 -7.13
C THR A 196 11.12 11.41 -6.36
N TRP A 197 11.12 10.28 -5.64
CA TRP A 197 9.95 9.81 -4.89
C TRP A 197 9.55 10.78 -3.77
N VAL A 198 10.52 11.25 -2.99
CA VAL A 198 10.27 12.21 -1.90
C VAL A 198 9.65 13.50 -2.40
N GLN A 199 10.03 13.97 -3.59
CA GLN A 199 9.45 15.17 -4.20
C GLN A 199 7.95 14.96 -4.50
N SER A 200 7.59 13.75 -4.96
CA SER A 200 6.19 13.38 -5.18
C SER A 200 5.40 13.33 -3.86
N MET A 201 5.98 12.78 -2.80
CA MET A 201 5.34 12.72 -1.47
C MET A 201 5.07 14.14 -0.92
N ARG A 202 6.02 15.05 -1.08
CA ARG A 202 5.86 16.47 -0.71
C ARG A 202 4.76 17.13 -1.54
N HIS A 203 4.70 16.87 -2.84
CA HIS A 203 3.64 17.38 -3.71
C HIS A 203 2.26 16.88 -3.27
N ILE A 204 2.14 15.58 -2.98
CA ILE A 204 0.87 14.96 -2.55
C ILE A 204 0.39 15.55 -1.23
N ALA A 205 1.30 15.77 -0.28
CA ALA A 205 0.98 16.42 0.98
C ALA A 205 0.47 17.85 0.78
N LEU A 206 1.12 18.63 -0.09
CA LEU A 206 0.71 19.99 -0.47
C LEU A 206 -0.63 20.02 -1.22
N GLU A 207 -0.84 19.09 -2.17
CA GLU A 207 -2.06 18.99 -2.98
C GLU A 207 -3.26 18.59 -2.11
N GLY A 208 -3.10 17.56 -1.26
CA GLY A 208 -4.16 17.00 -0.43
C GLY A 208 -4.37 17.68 0.92
N ARG A 209 -3.42 18.52 1.36
CA ARG A 209 -3.36 19.07 2.73
C ARG A 209 -3.54 17.97 3.78
N CYS A 210 -2.77 16.90 3.62
CA CYS A 210 -2.77 15.73 4.50
C CYS A 210 -1.33 15.34 4.88
N PHE A 211 -1.17 14.59 5.97
CA PHE A 211 0.11 13.97 6.28
C PHE A 211 0.35 12.81 5.31
N VAL A 212 1.57 12.69 4.78
CA VAL A 212 1.98 11.57 3.92
C VAL A 212 3.02 10.74 4.65
N LEU A 213 2.73 9.44 4.80
CA LEU A 213 3.57 8.44 5.45
C LEU A 213 4.04 7.46 4.38
N SER A 214 5.22 7.68 3.82
CA SER A 214 5.78 6.81 2.79
C SER A 214 6.80 5.86 3.38
N CYS A 215 6.67 4.58 3.01
CA CYS A 215 7.44 3.49 3.55
C CYS A 215 7.99 2.61 2.43
N CYS A 216 9.33 2.46 2.36
CA CYS A 216 10.03 1.64 1.37
C CYS A 216 10.93 0.62 2.07
N GLN A 217 11.13 -0.54 1.45
CA GLN A 217 12.03 -1.57 1.98
C GLN A 217 13.50 -1.13 1.84
N TYR A 218 14.35 -1.60 2.76
CA TYR A 218 15.79 -1.67 2.57
C TYR A 218 16.18 -3.14 2.42
N LEU A 219 16.74 -3.53 1.28
CA LEU A 219 17.00 -4.94 0.97
C LEU A 219 18.33 -5.08 0.25
N LYS A 220 19.17 -5.99 0.72
CA LYS A 220 20.41 -6.41 0.03
C LYS A 220 20.20 -7.75 -0.65
N ARG A 221 21.03 -8.04 -1.66
CA ARG A 221 21.06 -9.35 -2.32
C ARG A 221 21.37 -10.49 -1.34
N GLY A 222 22.22 -10.24 -0.34
CA GLY A 222 22.55 -11.21 0.71
C GLY A 222 21.38 -11.60 1.61
N ASP A 223 20.31 -10.79 1.66
CA ASP A 223 19.09 -11.09 2.43
C ASP A 223 18.10 -11.97 1.65
N CYS A 224 18.42 -12.27 0.38
CA CYS A 224 17.61 -13.12 -0.49
C CYS A 224 18.14 -14.57 -0.48
N PRO A 225 17.32 -15.56 -0.91
CA PRO A 225 17.78 -16.93 -1.12
C PRO A 225 19.01 -17.00 -2.07
N GLU A 226 19.87 -18.00 -1.88
CA GLU A 226 21.10 -18.15 -2.70
C GLU A 226 20.80 -18.23 -4.19
N ASP A 227 19.70 -18.90 -4.57
CA ASP A 227 19.25 -19.08 -5.96
C ASP A 227 18.44 -17.90 -6.50
N TYR A 228 18.29 -16.80 -5.74
CA TYR A 228 17.58 -15.60 -6.17
C TYR A 228 18.37 -14.85 -7.25
N ALA A 229 17.94 -14.96 -8.50
CA ALA A 229 18.62 -14.39 -9.66
C ALA A 229 18.21 -12.93 -9.92
N ALA A 230 18.66 -12.00 -9.07
CA ALA A 230 18.40 -10.59 -9.28
C ALA A 230 19.16 -10.04 -10.49
N ILE A 231 18.49 -9.24 -11.33
CA ILE A 231 19.13 -8.59 -12.50
C ILE A 231 20.25 -7.62 -12.08
N GLN A 232 20.23 -7.12 -10.85
CA GLN A 232 21.26 -6.24 -10.29
C GLN A 232 22.57 -6.97 -9.98
N GLY A 233 22.58 -8.30 -10.03
CA GLY A 233 23.76 -9.14 -9.77
C GLY A 233 23.65 -9.95 -8.48
N ASN A 234 24.65 -10.81 -8.26
CA ASN A 234 24.64 -11.81 -7.17
C ASN A 234 25.58 -11.49 -6.01
N ASP A 235 26.29 -10.35 -6.04
CA ASP A 235 27.09 -9.91 -4.91
C ASP A 235 26.19 -9.67 -3.69
N PRO A 236 26.43 -10.35 -2.56
CA PRO A 236 25.62 -10.18 -1.33
C PRO A 236 25.52 -8.74 -0.82
N GLN A 237 26.50 -7.89 -1.13
CA GLN A 237 26.49 -6.48 -0.73
C GLN A 237 25.71 -5.58 -1.68
N THR A 238 25.25 -6.08 -2.82
CA THR A 238 24.43 -5.29 -3.75
C THR A 238 23.12 -4.90 -3.07
N VAL A 239 22.89 -3.59 -2.98
CA VAL A 239 21.64 -3.03 -2.46
C VAL A 239 20.58 -3.13 -3.56
N LEU A 240 19.55 -3.94 -3.33
CA LEU A 240 18.43 -4.14 -4.26
C LEU A 240 17.37 -3.05 -4.11
N MET A 241 17.08 -2.65 -2.86
CA MET A 241 16.24 -1.50 -2.50
C MET A 241 16.93 -0.73 -1.38
N ARG A 242 17.07 0.58 -1.53
CA ARG A 242 17.85 1.41 -0.61
C ARG A 242 17.03 2.20 0.42
N GLY A 243 15.70 1.97 0.49
CA GLY A 243 14.86 2.71 1.41
C GLY A 243 14.34 4.03 0.82
N GLY A 244 14.55 5.14 1.55
CA GLY A 244 14.02 6.45 1.20
C GLY A 244 12.64 6.72 1.80
N SER A 245 12.28 6.00 2.86
CA SER A 245 11.05 6.25 3.62
C SER A 245 11.02 7.66 4.19
N CYS A 246 9.84 8.28 4.24
CA CYS A 246 9.69 9.63 4.77
C CYS A 246 8.30 9.89 5.33
N ILE A 247 8.23 10.87 6.24
CA ILE A 247 6.98 11.42 6.78
C ILE A 247 6.93 12.89 6.43
N VAL A 248 5.82 13.34 5.81
CA VAL A 248 5.67 14.71 5.30
C VAL A 248 4.42 15.36 5.88
N SER A 249 4.54 16.62 6.31
CA SER A 249 3.44 17.41 6.84
C SER A 249 2.51 17.98 5.73
N PRO A 250 1.29 18.42 6.06
CA PRO A 250 0.35 18.99 5.09
C PRO A 250 0.87 20.19 4.30
N LEU A 251 1.89 20.87 4.82
CA LEU A 251 2.57 22.00 4.18
C LEU A 251 3.88 21.61 3.48
N GLY A 252 4.11 20.30 3.25
CA GLY A 252 5.23 19.76 2.47
C GLY A 252 6.57 19.74 3.21
N GLN A 253 6.57 19.96 4.52
CA GLN A 253 7.77 19.82 5.34
C GLN A 253 8.05 18.32 5.58
N VAL A 254 9.29 17.88 5.37
CA VAL A 254 9.73 16.53 5.74
C VAL A 254 9.98 16.52 7.25
N LEU A 255 9.19 15.72 7.96
CA LEU A 255 9.26 15.57 9.42
C LEU A 255 10.26 14.48 9.84
N ALA A 256 10.40 13.43 9.01
CA ALA A 256 11.37 12.36 9.19
C ALA A 256 11.79 11.78 7.83
N GLY A 257 13.05 11.36 7.70
CA GLY A 257 13.63 10.88 6.44
C GLY A 257 13.93 12.01 5.43
N PRO A 258 14.18 11.67 4.12
CA PRO A 258 14.44 10.31 3.65
C PRO A 258 15.73 9.74 4.25
N ASP A 259 15.76 8.42 4.43
CA ASP A 259 16.94 7.68 4.86
C ASP A 259 17.26 6.60 3.82
N TYR A 260 18.55 6.45 3.48
CA TYR A 260 19.03 5.51 2.47
C TYR A 260 20.12 4.56 2.99
N ASP A 261 20.41 4.61 4.30
CA ASP A 261 21.63 4.00 4.86
C ASP A 261 21.39 2.61 5.48
N GLY A 262 20.13 2.15 5.57
CA GLY A 262 19.86 0.86 6.16
C GLY A 262 18.43 0.64 6.63
N GLU A 263 18.22 -0.42 7.41
CA GLU A 263 16.96 -0.66 8.08
C GLU A 263 16.77 0.32 9.25
N ARG A 264 15.59 0.91 9.36
CA ARG A 264 15.24 1.88 10.39
C ARG A 264 13.74 1.95 10.64
N ILE A 265 13.38 2.38 11.84
CA ILE A 265 12.04 2.86 12.17
C ILE A 265 12.12 4.38 12.23
N LEU A 266 11.48 5.06 11.28
CA LEU A 266 11.38 6.51 11.25
C LEU A 266 10.08 6.93 11.94
N SER A 267 10.16 7.83 12.93
CA SER A 267 9.01 8.27 13.72
C SER A 267 8.83 9.78 13.68
N ALA A 268 7.58 10.24 13.79
CA ALA A 268 7.24 11.65 13.91
C ALA A 268 6.02 11.85 14.81
N GLN A 269 5.91 13.05 15.39
CA GLN A 269 4.70 13.55 16.01
C GLN A 269 4.00 14.47 15.01
N LEU A 270 2.71 14.21 14.78
CA LEU A 270 1.88 14.95 13.85
C LEU A 270 0.95 15.87 14.63
N ASP A 271 1.09 17.18 14.46
CA ASP A 271 0.08 18.16 14.92
C ASP A 271 -1.10 18.14 13.94
N MET A 272 -2.19 17.48 14.31
CA MET A 272 -3.35 17.31 13.44
C MET A 272 -4.04 18.64 13.09
N GLY A 273 -3.78 19.71 13.87
CA GLY A 273 -4.21 21.06 13.55
C GLY A 273 -3.57 21.66 12.31
N GLU A 274 -2.42 21.12 11.83
CA GLU A 274 -1.79 21.58 10.59
C GLU A 274 -2.68 21.34 9.36
N ILE A 275 -3.54 20.33 9.38
CA ILE A 275 -4.48 20.07 8.29
C ILE A 275 -5.45 21.25 8.12
N ALA A 276 -6.04 21.72 9.21
CA ALA A 276 -6.96 22.86 9.16
C ALA A 276 -6.23 24.16 8.75
N ARG A 277 -5.03 24.38 9.29
CA ARG A 277 -4.19 25.54 8.91
C ARG A 277 -3.81 25.50 7.41
N GLY A 278 -3.45 24.31 6.91
CA GLY A 278 -3.11 24.14 5.49
C GLY A 278 -4.32 24.25 4.56
N LYS A 279 -5.50 23.83 5.01
CA LYS A 279 -6.75 23.96 4.23
C LYS A 279 -7.31 25.38 4.21
N TYR A 280 -6.78 26.29 4.99
CA TYR A 280 -7.21 27.69 4.97
C TYR A 280 -7.01 28.36 3.60
N ASP A 281 -5.88 28.13 2.96
CA ASP A 281 -5.53 28.72 1.67
C ASP A 281 -5.78 27.79 0.48
N PHE A 282 -5.86 26.47 0.70
CA PHE A 282 -6.06 25.52 -0.38
C PHE A 282 -6.77 24.23 0.09
N ASP A 283 -7.97 23.99 -0.42
CA ASP A 283 -8.67 22.72 -0.32
C ASP A 283 -9.13 22.26 -1.70
N VAL A 284 -8.39 21.31 -2.28
CA VAL A 284 -8.57 20.85 -3.67
C VAL A 284 -9.95 20.25 -3.94
N THR A 285 -10.62 19.72 -2.92
CA THR A 285 -11.98 19.17 -3.03
C THR A 285 -13.04 20.07 -2.39
N GLY A 286 -12.63 21.19 -1.80
CA GLY A 286 -13.46 22.22 -1.19
C GLY A 286 -13.50 23.51 -2.03
N HIS A 287 -13.01 24.63 -1.48
CA HIS A 287 -13.11 25.94 -2.10
C HIS A 287 -12.23 26.13 -3.36
N TYR A 288 -11.31 25.20 -3.67
CA TYR A 288 -10.61 25.17 -4.96
C TYR A 288 -11.26 24.23 -5.98
N ALA A 289 -12.31 23.48 -5.61
CA ALA A 289 -13.04 22.67 -6.56
C ALA A 289 -13.95 23.53 -7.48
N ARG A 290 -14.08 23.12 -8.72
CA ARG A 290 -14.96 23.71 -9.73
C ARG A 290 -15.90 22.64 -10.29
N PRO A 291 -16.90 22.18 -9.49
CA PRO A 291 -17.82 21.11 -9.90
C PRO A 291 -18.74 21.48 -11.05
N ASP A 292 -18.81 22.78 -11.36
CA ASP A 292 -19.45 23.33 -12.57
C ASP A 292 -18.64 23.06 -13.85
N VAL A 293 -17.30 22.84 -13.72
CA VAL A 293 -16.38 22.60 -14.85
C VAL A 293 -15.88 21.16 -14.87
N PHE A 294 -15.46 20.61 -13.73
CA PHE A 294 -14.85 19.29 -13.61
C PHE A 294 -15.60 18.42 -12.61
N ARG A 295 -15.92 17.19 -13.00
CA ARG A 295 -16.50 16.18 -12.12
C ARG A 295 -15.77 14.85 -12.29
N LEU A 296 -15.27 14.29 -11.19
CA LEU A 296 -14.73 12.94 -11.15
C LEU A 296 -15.85 11.95 -10.77
N LEU A 297 -16.08 10.96 -11.62
CA LEU A 297 -16.96 9.84 -11.33
C LEU A 297 -16.08 8.64 -10.95
N VAL A 298 -16.33 8.06 -9.79
CA VAL A 298 -15.60 6.89 -9.27
C VAL A 298 -16.53 5.71 -9.18
N ASN A 299 -16.17 4.59 -9.81
CA ASN A 299 -16.89 3.34 -9.65
C ASN A 299 -16.31 2.55 -8.47
N GLU A 300 -16.99 2.54 -7.35
CA GLU A 300 -16.61 1.81 -6.13
C GLU A 300 -17.32 0.44 -5.99
N ARG A 301 -17.89 -0.06 -7.07
CA ARG A 301 -18.50 -1.40 -7.06
C ARG A 301 -17.43 -2.47 -7.28
N ALA A 302 -17.60 -3.60 -6.59
CA ALA A 302 -16.81 -4.79 -6.89
C ALA A 302 -17.08 -5.24 -8.34
N ALA A 303 -16.00 -5.59 -9.03
CA ALA A 303 -16.04 -6.05 -10.43
C ALA A 303 -15.60 -7.53 -10.53
N PRO A 304 -16.37 -8.49 -9.95
CA PRO A 304 -16.04 -9.90 -10.02
C PRO A 304 -16.11 -10.38 -11.47
N PRO A 305 -15.19 -11.28 -11.90
CA PRO A 305 -15.19 -11.80 -13.28
C PRO A 305 -16.42 -12.68 -13.58
N VAL A 306 -17.07 -13.19 -12.53
CA VAL A 306 -18.26 -14.02 -12.64
C VAL A 306 -19.32 -13.51 -11.67
N VAL A 307 -20.52 -13.31 -12.21
CA VAL A 307 -21.73 -13.01 -11.42
C VAL A 307 -22.75 -14.12 -11.72
N THR A 308 -23.11 -14.88 -10.69
CA THR A 308 -24.16 -15.89 -10.82
C THR A 308 -25.53 -15.22 -10.76
N ILE A 309 -26.32 -15.44 -11.78
CA ILE A 309 -27.71 -14.94 -11.87
C ILE A 309 -28.63 -16.08 -11.42
N PRO A 310 -29.44 -15.90 -10.36
CA PRO A 310 -30.40 -16.90 -9.93
C PRO A 310 -31.41 -17.24 -11.04
N GLU A 311 -31.87 -18.48 -11.07
CA GLU A 311 -32.91 -18.91 -11.97
C GLU A 311 -34.20 -18.11 -11.74
N GLY A 312 -34.76 -17.52 -12.80
CA GLY A 312 -35.99 -16.68 -12.72
C GLY A 312 -35.78 -15.16 -12.71
N ASP A 313 -34.54 -14.64 -12.56
CA ASP A 313 -34.28 -13.20 -12.71
C ASP A 313 -33.94 -12.86 -14.18
N GLY A 314 -34.93 -12.92 -15.05
CA GLY A 314 -34.81 -12.62 -16.49
C GLY A 314 -34.35 -11.18 -16.79
N ASP A 315 -34.43 -10.29 -15.81
CA ASP A 315 -34.07 -8.86 -15.92
C ASP A 315 -32.67 -8.57 -15.38
N ALA A 316 -31.95 -9.59 -14.90
CA ALA A 316 -30.60 -9.41 -14.32
C ALA A 316 -29.63 -8.78 -15.31
N PHE A 317 -29.72 -9.12 -16.61
CA PHE A 317 -28.88 -8.54 -17.66
C PHE A 317 -29.19 -7.07 -17.93
N ALA A 318 -30.40 -6.60 -17.68
CA ALA A 318 -30.78 -5.18 -17.84
C ALA A 318 -30.16 -4.27 -16.77
N LYS A 319 -29.75 -4.85 -15.64
CA LYS A 319 -29.13 -4.12 -14.50
C LYS A 319 -27.62 -3.87 -14.69
N PHE A 320 -26.98 -4.42 -15.73
CA PHE A 320 -25.55 -4.22 -15.99
C PHE A 320 -25.31 -2.90 -16.74
N PRO A 321 -24.44 -2.01 -16.21
CA PRO A 321 -24.30 -0.63 -16.68
C PRO A 321 -23.74 -0.45 -18.09
N TRP A 322 -23.11 -1.47 -18.69
CA TRP A 322 -22.56 -1.39 -20.05
C TRP A 322 -23.62 -1.50 -21.17
N ARG A 323 -24.90 -1.77 -20.84
CA ARG A 323 -25.98 -1.79 -21.85
C ARG A 323 -26.62 -0.43 -22.12
N LYS A 324 -26.39 0.56 -21.28
CA LYS A 324 -26.75 1.92 -21.65
C LYS A 324 -25.61 2.52 -22.47
N GLY A 325 -25.69 2.37 -23.78
CA GLY A 325 -24.94 3.24 -24.67
C GLY A 325 -25.26 4.70 -24.34
N PRO A 326 -24.40 5.68 -24.70
CA PRO A 326 -24.71 7.07 -24.47
C PRO A 326 -26.10 7.35 -25.04
N ASP A 327 -27.00 7.84 -24.18
CA ASP A 327 -28.26 8.40 -24.64
C ASP A 327 -27.89 9.46 -25.71
N LYS A 328 -28.40 9.27 -26.92
CA LYS A 328 -28.16 10.14 -28.06
C LYS A 328 -28.71 11.53 -27.78
#